data_c79ba3b12142aab41798424ba1dc64ee
#
_entry.id   c79ba3b12142aab41798424ba1dc64ee
#
_cell.length_a   1.000
_cell.length_b   1.000
_cell.length_c   1.000
_cell.angle_alpha   90.00
_cell.angle_beta   90.00
_cell.angle_gamma   90.00
#
_symmetry.space_group_name_H-M   'P 1'
#
loop_
_entity.id
_entity.type
_entity.pdbx_description
1 polymer ?
#
loop_
_entity_poly.entity_id
_entity_poly.type
_entity_poly.pdbx_seq_one_letter_code
_entity_poly.pdbx_strand_id
1 'polypeptide(L)'
;MPIKTARFANVAFSNGSLPIGWINRIQKRQPILCPTGVRRFFVSPVESGELCLFASVMADSGDIVYPKLDPDADMVTFDSFLPDFLKATGHEDWDVRYPAADTDGEKPYEEFYTDTDIKDEDKYQNLGVVKNAKKRPVEEVESMFGRLRAVFQKDGATKEDVVGVLGEYLPNFHHIGSGKSLDGRM
;
A
#
# COMPACT_ATOMS: atom_id res chain seq x y z
N MET A 1 -0.34 -27.30 -0.13
CA MET A 1 0.23 -26.45 -1.22
C MET A 1 1.18 -25.46 -0.60
N PRO A 2 2.41 -25.28 -1.09
CA PRO A 2 3.32 -24.25 -0.61
C PRO A 2 2.79 -22.85 -0.98
N ILE A 3 2.78 -21.93 -0.03
CA ILE A 3 2.40 -20.54 -0.23
C ILE A 3 3.64 -19.69 0.03
N LYS A 4 4.00 -18.87 -0.93
CA LYS A 4 5.12 -17.93 -0.88
C LYS A 4 4.61 -16.54 -1.24
N THR A 5 5.08 -15.53 -0.56
CA THR A 5 4.54 -14.17 -0.72
C THR A 5 5.66 -13.20 -1.07
N ALA A 6 5.38 -12.29 -2.01
CA ALA A 6 6.18 -11.10 -2.25
C ALA A 6 5.45 -9.89 -1.69
N ARG A 7 6.15 -9.05 -0.96
CA ARG A 7 5.66 -7.76 -0.48
C ARG A 7 6.54 -6.68 -1.07
N PHE A 8 6.01 -5.94 -2.02
CA PHE A 8 6.74 -4.89 -2.73
C PHE A 8 6.15 -3.51 -2.44
N ALA A 9 6.93 -2.48 -2.73
CA ALA A 9 6.57 -1.08 -2.59
C ALA A 9 5.50 -0.65 -3.61
N ASN A 10 5.17 0.62 -3.64
CA ASN A 10 4.20 1.14 -4.62
C ASN A 10 4.71 0.94 -6.04
N VAL A 11 3.96 0.25 -6.86
CA VAL A 11 4.30 0.05 -8.27
C VAL A 11 3.99 1.34 -9.02
N ALA A 12 5.04 2.01 -9.48
CA ALA A 12 4.93 3.26 -10.20
C ALA A 12 4.08 3.09 -11.48
N PHE A 13 3.19 4.05 -11.73
CA PHE A 13 2.29 4.04 -12.90
C PHE A 13 1.38 2.80 -13.02
N SER A 14 1.16 2.08 -11.92
CA SER A 14 0.14 1.02 -11.89
C SER A 14 -1.28 1.61 -11.94
N ASN A 15 -2.25 0.78 -12.34
CA ASN A 15 -3.64 1.21 -12.36
C ASN A 15 -4.11 1.62 -10.95
N GLY A 16 -4.71 2.81 -10.84
CA GLY A 16 -5.11 3.41 -9.56
C GLY A 16 -3.99 4.13 -8.81
N SER A 17 -2.75 4.13 -9.33
CA SER A 17 -1.67 4.92 -8.72
C SER A 17 -1.86 6.42 -8.93
N LEU A 18 -1.31 7.23 -8.01
CA LEU A 18 -1.40 8.69 -8.10
C LEU A 18 -0.80 9.24 -9.41
N PRO A 19 0.36 8.78 -9.93
CA PRO A 19 0.88 9.23 -11.21
C PRO A 19 -0.03 8.93 -12.41
N ILE A 20 -0.71 7.78 -12.44
CA ILE A 20 -1.75 7.52 -13.46
C ILE A 20 -2.94 8.45 -13.29
N GLY A 21 -3.31 8.76 -12.05
CA GLY A 21 -4.32 9.78 -11.76
C GLY A 21 -3.96 11.14 -12.34
N TRP A 22 -2.69 11.55 -12.27
CA TRP A 22 -2.21 12.80 -12.88
C TRP A 22 -2.32 12.78 -14.40
N ILE A 23 -1.93 11.69 -15.06
CA ILE A 23 -2.10 11.53 -16.51
C ILE A 23 -3.57 11.68 -16.90
N ASN A 24 -4.47 11.00 -16.20
CA ASN A 24 -5.91 11.08 -16.45
C ASN A 24 -6.47 12.49 -16.27
N ARG A 25 -5.98 13.24 -15.26
CA ARG A 25 -6.36 14.63 -15.03
C ARG A 25 -5.87 15.57 -16.13
N ILE A 26 -4.63 15.41 -16.57
CA ILE A 26 -4.09 16.14 -17.73
C ILE A 26 -4.96 15.89 -18.96
N GLN A 27 -5.27 14.65 -19.28
CA GLN A 27 -6.12 14.30 -20.43
C GLN A 27 -7.52 14.93 -20.35
N LYS A 28 -8.06 15.03 -19.12
CA LYS A 28 -9.38 15.65 -18.85
C LYS A 28 -9.31 17.16 -18.63
N ARG A 29 -8.14 17.79 -18.77
CA ARG A 29 -7.89 19.21 -18.51
C ARG A 29 -8.31 19.63 -17.08
N GLN A 30 -8.05 18.79 -16.10
CA GLN A 30 -8.32 19.01 -14.69
C GLN A 30 -7.04 19.34 -13.93
N PRO A 31 -7.11 20.14 -12.85
CA PRO A 31 -5.96 20.38 -11.99
C PRO A 31 -5.38 19.08 -11.43
N ILE A 32 -4.07 18.98 -11.37
CA ILE A 32 -3.39 17.89 -10.65
C ILE A 32 -3.56 18.10 -9.15
N LEU A 33 -3.87 17.03 -8.41
CA LEU A 33 -3.84 17.01 -6.96
C LEU A 33 -2.61 16.24 -6.50
N CYS A 34 -1.72 16.90 -5.77
CA CYS A 34 -0.49 16.33 -5.26
C CYS A 34 -0.43 16.51 -3.74
N PRO A 35 -0.62 15.45 -2.93
CA PRO A 35 -0.51 15.56 -1.49
C PRO A 35 0.94 15.88 -1.09
N THR A 36 1.12 16.80 -0.13
CA THR A 36 2.44 17.20 0.37
C THR A 36 2.91 16.29 1.51
N GLY A 37 4.22 16.03 1.55
CA GLY A 37 4.87 15.33 2.66
C GLY A 37 4.58 13.83 2.75
N VAL A 38 3.85 13.26 1.82
CA VAL A 38 3.58 11.81 1.75
C VAL A 38 4.78 11.12 1.13
N ARG A 39 5.51 10.35 1.94
CA ARG A 39 6.71 9.61 1.52
C ARG A 39 6.33 8.19 1.11
N ARG A 40 6.86 7.73 0.00
CA ARG A 40 6.63 6.36 -0.51
C ARG A 40 7.90 5.79 -1.12
N PHE A 41 8.05 4.48 -1.00
CA PHE A 41 8.95 3.70 -1.84
C PHE A 41 8.26 3.40 -3.17
N PHE A 42 9.03 3.39 -4.24
CA PHE A 42 8.54 3.02 -5.55
C PHE A 42 9.35 1.88 -6.15
N VAL A 43 8.68 1.03 -6.90
CA VAL A 43 9.28 0.01 -7.75
C VAL A 43 8.65 0.11 -9.14
N SER A 44 9.39 -0.28 -10.16
CA SER A 44 8.83 -0.43 -11.50
C SER A 44 7.93 -1.67 -11.60
N PRO A 45 7.04 -1.76 -12.59
CA PRO A 45 6.29 -2.98 -12.88
C PRO A 45 7.18 -4.20 -13.12
N VAL A 46 8.36 -4.00 -13.71
CA VAL A 46 9.34 -5.07 -13.96
C VAL A 46 9.91 -5.59 -12.65
N GLU A 47 10.42 -4.71 -11.78
CA GLU A 47 10.96 -5.08 -10.47
C GLU A 47 9.93 -5.79 -9.59
N SER A 48 8.66 -5.34 -9.61
CA SER A 48 7.60 -6.01 -8.86
C SER A 48 7.34 -7.44 -9.38
N GLY A 49 7.39 -7.63 -10.71
CA GLY A 49 7.28 -8.93 -11.35
C GLY A 49 8.46 -9.84 -11.03
N GLU A 50 9.68 -9.31 -11.07
CA GLU A 50 10.92 -10.04 -10.71
C GLU A 50 10.90 -10.48 -9.26
N LEU A 51 10.44 -9.62 -8.32
CA LEU A 51 10.30 -9.98 -6.92
C LEU A 51 9.28 -11.11 -6.72
N CYS A 52 8.16 -11.08 -7.43
CA CYS A 52 7.17 -12.16 -7.41
C CYS A 52 7.75 -13.47 -7.94
N LEU A 53 8.47 -13.43 -9.05
CA LEU A 53 9.14 -14.58 -9.64
C LEU A 53 10.20 -15.13 -8.67
N PHE A 54 11.04 -14.26 -8.12
CA PHE A 54 12.05 -14.61 -7.13
C PHE A 54 11.42 -15.32 -5.91
N ALA A 55 10.38 -14.73 -5.31
CA ALA A 55 9.67 -15.32 -4.18
C ALA A 55 9.11 -16.71 -4.53
N SER A 56 8.54 -16.86 -5.74
CA SER A 56 7.97 -18.12 -6.19
C SER A 56 9.00 -19.24 -6.29
N VAL A 57 10.23 -18.95 -6.69
CA VAL A 57 11.30 -19.93 -6.90
C VAL A 57 12.11 -20.14 -5.62
N MET A 58 12.56 -19.06 -4.98
CA MET A 58 13.62 -19.07 -3.97
C MET A 58 13.12 -19.08 -2.52
N ALA A 59 11.91 -18.59 -2.24
CA ALA A 59 11.40 -18.53 -0.87
C ALA A 59 10.93 -19.92 -0.37
N ASP A 60 10.93 -20.10 0.95
CA ASP A 60 10.32 -21.23 1.60
C ASP A 60 8.81 -21.03 1.78
N SER A 61 8.06 -22.11 1.98
CA SER A 61 6.61 -22.01 2.23
C SER A 61 6.31 -21.28 3.54
N GLY A 62 5.55 -20.22 3.45
CA GLY A 62 5.19 -19.35 4.59
C GLY A 62 6.08 -18.10 4.72
N ASP A 63 7.12 -17.99 3.90
CA ASP A 63 7.97 -16.79 3.89
C ASP A 63 7.33 -15.64 3.10
N ILE A 64 7.61 -14.40 3.53
CA ILE A 64 7.30 -13.18 2.81
C ILE A 64 8.61 -12.51 2.43
N VAL A 65 8.88 -12.39 1.15
CA VAL A 65 10.07 -11.70 0.62
C VAL A 65 9.75 -10.23 0.39
N TYR A 66 10.64 -9.34 0.81
CA TYR A 66 10.50 -7.90 0.65
C TYR A 66 11.84 -7.24 0.27
N PRO A 67 11.83 -6.06 -0.40
CA PRO A 67 13.06 -5.34 -0.72
C PRO A 67 13.62 -4.68 0.54
N LYS A 68 14.94 -4.72 0.71
CA LYS A 68 15.66 -3.94 1.73
C LYS A 68 15.81 -2.51 1.21
N LEU A 69 14.95 -1.62 1.64
CA LEU A 69 14.96 -0.21 1.27
C LEU A 69 15.21 0.64 2.51
N ASP A 70 16.05 1.66 2.35
CA ASP A 70 16.35 2.63 3.39
C ASP A 70 15.32 3.77 3.33
N PRO A 71 14.54 4.03 4.41
CA PRO A 71 13.55 5.09 4.41
C PRO A 71 14.12 6.49 4.14
N ASP A 72 15.38 6.75 4.50
CA ASP A 72 15.99 8.06 4.31
C ASP A 72 16.60 8.23 2.92
N ALA A 73 17.08 7.14 2.30
CA ALA A 73 17.70 7.17 0.98
C ALA A 73 16.71 6.90 -0.16
N ASP A 74 15.76 5.97 0.04
CA ASP A 74 14.97 5.39 -1.05
C ASP A 74 13.50 5.88 -1.08
N MET A 75 13.02 6.55 -0.01
CA MET A 75 11.69 7.16 -0.05
C MET A 75 11.72 8.52 -0.75
N VAL A 76 10.75 8.74 -1.61
CA VAL A 76 10.50 10.06 -2.22
C VAL A 76 9.12 10.57 -1.84
N THR A 77 8.94 11.89 -1.81
CA THR A 77 7.62 12.50 -1.64
C THR A 77 6.98 12.74 -3.01
N PHE A 78 5.66 12.71 -3.07
CA PHE A 78 4.96 12.98 -4.32
C PHE A 78 5.23 14.40 -4.84
N ASP A 79 5.29 15.37 -3.95
CA ASP A 79 5.56 16.78 -4.29
C ASP A 79 7.00 17.01 -4.77
N SER A 80 7.98 16.20 -4.32
CA SER A 80 9.35 16.28 -4.85
C SER A 80 9.50 15.67 -6.25
N PHE A 81 8.73 14.66 -6.56
CA PHE A 81 8.76 13.94 -7.84
C PHE A 81 7.91 14.61 -8.92
N LEU A 82 6.84 15.33 -8.56
CA LEU A 82 5.90 15.94 -9.51
C LEU A 82 6.55 16.89 -10.52
N PRO A 83 7.51 17.78 -10.17
CA PRO A 83 8.16 18.64 -11.16
C PRO A 83 8.84 17.87 -12.30
N ASP A 84 9.55 16.79 -11.97
CA ASP A 84 10.19 15.95 -12.98
C ASP A 84 9.17 15.22 -13.85
N PHE A 85 8.07 14.77 -13.26
CA PHE A 85 6.95 14.20 -14.00
C PHE A 85 6.34 15.19 -15.00
N LEU A 86 6.06 16.43 -14.56
CA LEU A 86 5.50 17.48 -15.42
C LEU A 86 6.44 17.83 -16.57
N LYS A 87 7.73 17.95 -16.29
CA LYS A 87 8.77 18.19 -17.30
C LYS A 87 8.85 17.06 -18.31
N ALA A 88 8.88 15.81 -17.83
CA ALA A 88 8.95 14.63 -18.71
C ALA A 88 7.71 14.47 -19.60
N THR A 89 6.56 14.98 -19.16
CA THR A 89 5.31 14.93 -19.92
C THR A 89 5.03 16.20 -20.74
N GLY A 90 5.88 17.25 -20.66
CA GLY A 90 5.71 18.52 -21.38
C GLY A 90 4.57 19.39 -20.85
N HIS A 91 4.32 19.32 -19.53
CA HIS A 91 3.21 20.02 -18.85
C HIS A 91 3.68 20.86 -17.67
N GLU A 92 4.85 21.51 -17.77
CA GLU A 92 5.49 22.26 -16.66
C GLU A 92 4.61 23.38 -16.08
N ASP A 93 3.77 23.99 -16.90
CA ASP A 93 2.85 25.08 -16.49
C ASP A 93 1.45 24.59 -16.07
N TRP A 94 1.28 23.27 -15.78
CA TRP A 94 -0.03 22.73 -15.44
C TRP A 94 -0.55 23.23 -14.07
N ASP A 95 -1.87 23.41 -13.96
CA ASP A 95 -2.49 23.79 -12.67
C ASP A 95 -2.33 22.64 -11.66
N VAL A 96 -1.59 22.89 -10.59
CA VAL A 96 -1.32 21.93 -9.51
C VAL A 96 -1.86 22.46 -8.20
N ARG A 97 -2.59 21.61 -7.47
CA ARG A 97 -3.09 21.89 -6.13
C ARG A 97 -2.46 20.93 -5.14
N TYR A 98 -2.08 21.42 -3.99
CA TYR A 98 -1.40 20.68 -2.94
C TYR A 98 -2.31 20.50 -1.71
N PRO A 99 -3.24 19.54 -1.71
CA PRO A 99 -4.05 19.23 -0.55
C PRO A 99 -3.21 18.59 0.55
N ALA A 100 -3.63 18.77 1.81
CA ALA A 100 -3.05 18.00 2.91
C ALA A 100 -3.34 16.51 2.77
N ALA A 101 -2.41 15.66 3.19
CA ALA A 101 -2.60 14.21 3.31
C ALA A 101 -3.33 13.90 4.63
N ASP A 102 -4.64 14.08 4.64
CA ASP A 102 -5.48 13.95 5.84
C ASP A 102 -6.75 13.12 5.58
N THR A 103 -6.68 12.21 4.60
CA THR A 103 -7.79 11.30 4.30
C THR A 103 -7.82 10.10 5.25
N ASP A 104 -8.99 9.46 5.34
CA ASP A 104 -9.19 8.29 6.20
C ASP A 104 -8.22 7.16 5.85
N GLY A 105 -7.52 6.64 6.87
CA GLY A 105 -6.64 5.48 6.73
C GLY A 105 -5.32 5.73 6.00
N GLU A 106 -5.00 6.97 5.67
CA GLU A 106 -3.72 7.30 5.04
C GLU A 106 -2.56 7.16 6.02
N LYS A 107 -1.60 6.29 5.68
CA LYS A 107 -0.36 6.15 6.46
C LYS A 107 0.70 7.14 5.98
N PRO A 108 1.49 7.72 6.89
CA PRO A 108 2.57 8.65 6.51
C PRO A 108 3.70 7.95 5.74
N TYR A 109 3.92 6.65 5.97
CA TYR A 109 4.96 5.84 5.32
C TYR A 109 4.55 4.37 5.21
N GLU A 110 5.21 3.64 4.36
CA GLU A 110 5.01 2.20 4.14
C GLU A 110 5.84 1.35 5.09
N GLU A 111 5.31 0.19 5.48
CA GLU A 111 6.00 -0.79 6.32
C GLU A 111 5.98 -2.15 5.64
N PHE A 112 7.14 -2.80 5.56
CA PHE A 112 7.26 -4.14 4.97
C PHE A 112 7.07 -5.26 5.98
N TYR A 113 7.19 -4.97 7.27
CA TYR A 113 7.09 -5.92 8.37
C TYR A 113 6.63 -5.21 9.64
N THR A 114 6.24 -5.99 10.65
CA THR A 114 5.90 -5.50 11.99
C THR A 114 6.98 -5.86 12.99
N ASP A 115 6.98 -5.25 14.17
CA ASP A 115 7.94 -5.53 15.25
C ASP A 115 7.86 -6.98 15.76
N THR A 116 6.73 -7.66 15.50
CA THR A 116 6.52 -9.06 15.90
C THR A 116 6.95 -10.07 14.85
N ASP A 117 7.33 -9.62 13.66
CA ASP A 117 7.77 -10.50 12.58
C ASP A 117 9.21 -10.98 12.80
N ILE A 118 9.46 -12.26 12.56
CA ILE A 118 10.81 -12.84 12.58
C ILE A 118 11.45 -12.57 11.22
N LYS A 119 12.47 -11.72 11.23
CA LYS A 119 13.16 -11.29 10.00
C LYS A 119 14.46 -12.05 9.80
N ASP A 120 14.79 -12.35 8.56
CA ASP A 120 16.08 -12.81 8.10
C ASP A 120 16.59 -11.81 7.05
N GLU A 121 17.50 -10.95 7.49
CA GLU A 121 18.10 -9.90 6.65
C GLU A 121 19.36 -10.38 5.94
N ASP A 122 19.89 -11.56 6.31
CA ASP A 122 21.17 -12.06 5.83
C ASP A 122 21.04 -13.07 4.69
N LYS A 123 19.83 -13.64 4.49
CA LYS A 123 19.61 -14.68 3.47
C LYS A 123 19.90 -14.20 2.05
N TYR A 124 19.59 -12.95 1.73
CA TYR A 124 19.81 -12.35 0.40
C TYR A 124 20.41 -10.93 0.53
N GLN A 125 21.20 -10.54 -0.47
CA GLN A 125 21.90 -9.25 -0.42
C GLN A 125 20.93 -8.06 -0.37
N ASN A 126 19.95 -7.99 -1.27
CA ASN A 126 19.06 -6.84 -1.45
C ASN A 126 17.60 -7.12 -1.02
N LEU A 127 17.33 -8.31 -0.50
CA LEU A 127 16.00 -8.74 -0.08
C LEU A 127 16.03 -9.26 1.34
N GLY A 128 15.04 -8.85 2.12
CA GLY A 128 14.75 -9.43 3.43
C GLY A 128 13.65 -10.47 3.34
N VAL A 129 13.54 -11.30 4.36
CA VAL A 129 12.54 -12.35 4.47
C VAL A 129 11.86 -12.29 5.84
N VAL A 130 10.55 -12.14 5.87
CA VAL A 130 9.77 -12.48 7.06
C VAL A 130 9.61 -14.01 7.05
N LYS A 131 10.22 -14.66 8.02
CA LYS A 131 10.25 -16.12 8.13
C LYS A 131 8.93 -16.65 8.65
N ASN A 132 8.41 -17.67 7.96
CA ASN A 132 7.27 -18.46 8.41
C ASN A 132 6.15 -17.57 8.99
N ALA A 133 5.64 -16.64 8.18
CA ALA A 133 4.61 -15.68 8.59
C ALA A 133 3.48 -16.37 9.37
N LYS A 134 3.01 -15.70 10.43
CA LYS A 134 2.00 -16.22 11.33
C LYS A 134 0.76 -16.69 10.57
N LYS A 135 0.43 -17.96 10.73
CA LYS A 135 -0.78 -18.56 10.17
C LYS A 135 -1.90 -18.52 11.20
N ARG A 136 -3.12 -18.31 10.73
CA ARG A 136 -4.31 -18.40 11.55
C ARG A 136 -5.01 -19.73 11.30
N PRO A 137 -5.65 -20.34 12.32
CA PRO A 137 -6.53 -21.48 12.13
C PRO A 137 -7.63 -21.15 11.10
N VAL A 138 -8.03 -22.14 10.29
CA VAL A 138 -9.08 -21.96 9.27
C VAL A 138 -10.39 -21.52 9.92
N GLU A 139 -10.71 -22.09 11.07
CA GLU A 139 -11.92 -21.81 11.85
C GLU A 139 -11.99 -20.32 12.29
N GLU A 140 -10.83 -19.73 12.65
CA GLU A 140 -10.74 -18.31 13.00
C GLU A 140 -11.02 -17.44 11.77
N VAL A 141 -10.45 -17.79 10.61
CA VAL A 141 -10.66 -17.09 9.35
C VAL A 141 -12.11 -17.19 8.91
N GLU A 142 -12.71 -18.38 8.97
CA GLU A 142 -14.13 -18.61 8.63
C GLU A 142 -15.07 -17.82 9.55
N SER A 143 -14.75 -17.78 10.86
CA SER A 143 -15.50 -16.99 11.85
C SER A 143 -15.48 -15.50 11.48
N MET A 144 -14.30 -14.94 11.17
CA MET A 144 -14.16 -13.55 10.71
C MET A 144 -15.01 -13.27 9.47
N PHE A 145 -14.91 -14.12 8.45
CA PHE A 145 -15.71 -13.96 7.23
C PHE A 145 -17.21 -14.10 7.48
N GLY A 146 -17.61 -15.01 8.37
CA GLY A 146 -19.02 -15.16 8.79
C GLY A 146 -19.56 -13.87 9.39
N ARG A 147 -18.79 -13.26 10.29
CA ARG A 147 -19.16 -11.99 10.94
C ARG A 147 -19.18 -10.83 9.96
N LEU A 148 -18.20 -10.72 9.07
CA LEU A 148 -18.22 -9.69 8.01
C LEU A 148 -19.43 -9.84 7.08
N ARG A 149 -19.77 -11.06 6.68
CA ARG A 149 -20.99 -11.32 5.88
C ARG A 149 -22.26 -10.86 6.62
N ALA A 150 -22.35 -11.16 7.92
CA ALA A 150 -23.49 -10.70 8.73
C ALA A 150 -23.60 -9.17 8.80
N VAL A 151 -22.46 -8.47 8.91
CA VAL A 151 -22.42 -7.01 8.86
C VAL A 151 -22.93 -6.51 7.51
N PHE A 152 -22.45 -7.05 6.38
CA PHE A 152 -22.87 -6.61 5.05
C PHE A 152 -24.34 -6.98 4.68
N GLN A 153 -24.93 -7.94 5.41
CA GLN A 153 -26.35 -8.30 5.26
C GLN A 153 -27.27 -7.49 6.17
N LYS A 154 -26.73 -6.71 7.09
CA LYS A 154 -27.49 -5.87 8.01
C LYS A 154 -27.95 -4.61 7.28
N ASP A 155 -29.24 -4.28 7.40
CA ASP A 155 -29.74 -3.00 6.93
C ASP A 155 -29.09 -1.85 7.71
N GLY A 156 -28.54 -0.87 6.98
CA GLY A 156 -27.85 0.26 7.58
C GLY A 156 -26.47 -0.09 8.18
N ALA A 157 -25.76 -1.08 7.63
CA ALA A 157 -24.38 -1.39 8.01
C ALA A 157 -23.50 -0.15 7.87
N THR A 158 -22.68 0.10 8.89
CA THR A 158 -21.78 1.26 8.94
C THR A 158 -20.32 0.84 8.74
N LYS A 159 -19.44 1.81 8.49
CA LYS A 159 -18.00 1.62 8.44
C LYS A 159 -17.48 1.11 9.80
N GLU A 160 -18.02 1.63 10.89
CA GLU A 160 -17.66 1.27 12.25
C GLU A 160 -17.98 -0.20 12.56
N ASP A 161 -19.09 -0.73 12.04
CA ASP A 161 -19.42 -2.15 12.16
C ASP A 161 -18.34 -3.05 11.54
N VAL A 162 -17.84 -2.67 10.34
CA VAL A 162 -16.76 -3.40 9.64
C VAL A 162 -15.43 -3.27 10.38
N VAL A 163 -15.07 -2.04 10.78
CA VAL A 163 -13.84 -1.74 11.53
C VAL A 163 -13.82 -2.50 12.85
N GLY A 164 -14.96 -2.58 13.53
CA GLY A 164 -15.10 -3.34 14.80
C GLY A 164 -14.77 -4.82 14.60
N VAL A 165 -15.32 -5.47 13.56
CA VAL A 165 -15.00 -6.87 13.26
C VAL A 165 -13.52 -7.03 12.91
N LEU A 166 -12.97 -6.16 12.06
CA LEU A 166 -11.55 -6.24 11.68
C LEU A 166 -10.61 -6.06 12.87
N GLY A 167 -10.92 -5.13 13.79
CA GLY A 167 -10.10 -4.85 14.97
C GLY A 167 -10.01 -6.04 15.94
N GLU A 168 -11.03 -6.89 16.04
CA GLU A 168 -11.00 -8.09 16.87
C GLU A 168 -10.02 -9.15 16.32
N TYR A 169 -9.90 -9.27 15.01
CA TYR A 169 -9.06 -10.28 14.35
C TYR A 169 -7.68 -9.77 13.96
N LEU A 170 -7.52 -8.46 13.81
CA LEU A 170 -6.30 -7.80 13.38
C LEU A 170 -5.84 -6.78 14.46
N PRO A 171 -5.14 -7.22 15.51
CA PRO A 171 -4.80 -6.37 16.65
C PRO A 171 -3.95 -5.14 16.29
N ASN A 172 -3.23 -5.19 15.18
CA ASN A 172 -2.43 -4.06 14.66
C ASN A 172 -3.23 -3.17 13.68
N PHE A 173 -4.53 -3.45 13.48
CA PHE A 173 -5.38 -2.63 12.63
C PHE A 173 -5.94 -1.45 13.42
N HIS A 174 -5.31 -0.29 13.24
CA HIS A 174 -5.76 0.96 13.83
C HIS A 174 -6.34 1.84 12.73
N HIS A 175 -7.67 1.83 12.61
CA HIS A 175 -8.34 2.72 11.67
C HIS A 175 -8.40 4.14 12.24
N ILE A 176 -7.82 5.10 11.52
CA ILE A 176 -7.93 6.54 11.83
C ILE A 176 -8.98 7.13 10.91
N GLY A 177 -10.15 7.45 11.48
CA GLY A 177 -11.22 8.14 10.77
C GLY A 177 -11.07 9.66 10.93
N SER A 178 -10.80 10.39 9.85
CA SER A 178 -10.79 11.85 9.79
C SER A 178 -12.16 12.41 9.33
N GLY A 179 -13.04 11.55 8.85
CA GLY A 179 -14.29 11.94 8.19
C GLY A 179 -14.10 12.54 6.80
N LYS A 180 -12.88 12.42 6.23
CA LYS A 180 -12.53 12.96 4.92
C LYS A 180 -12.27 11.82 3.95
N SER A 181 -13.16 11.66 2.96
CA SER A 181 -13.01 10.67 1.89
C SER A 181 -12.19 11.22 0.74
N LEU A 182 -11.44 10.33 0.08
CA LEU A 182 -10.79 10.61 -1.21
C LEU A 182 -11.79 11.01 -2.29
N ASP A 183 -13.00 10.42 -2.28
CA ASP A 183 -14.05 10.70 -3.27
C ASP A 183 -14.48 12.17 -3.26
N GLY A 184 -14.44 12.84 -2.11
CA GLY A 184 -14.75 14.26 -2.01
C GLY A 184 -13.66 15.20 -2.56
N ARG A 185 -12.52 14.65 -2.99
CA ARG A 185 -11.37 15.39 -3.54
C ARG A 185 -11.07 15.06 -5.00
N MET A 186 -11.74 14.04 -5.54
CA MET A 186 -11.69 13.68 -6.95
C MET A 186 -12.76 14.45 -7.72
#